data_cb305b602bb9e54ff5f6bd096c4ba172
#
_entry.id   cb305b602bb9e54ff5f6bd096c4ba172
#
_cell.length_a   1.000
_cell.length_b   1.000
_cell.length_c   1.000
_cell.angle_alpha   90.00
_cell.angle_beta   90.00
_cell.angle_gamma   90.00
#
_symmetry.space_group_name_H-M   'P 1'
#
loop_
_entity.id
_entity.type
_entity.pdbx_description
1 polymer ?
#
loop_
_entity_poly.entity_id
_entity_poly.type
_entity_poly.pdbx_seq_one_letter_code
_entity_poly.pdbx_strand_id
1 'polypeptide(L)'
;MADQLGAFEQAVLLGIVRLGENAYGRAILKEVQTRLERDVAAGAVHATLERLEKKGIVSSGFGPGTPVRAGRARRFYLLRPSGLRALNDARAAIDILWHGLEWPLRGHV
;
A
#
# COMPACT_ATOMS: atom_id res chain seq x y z
N MET A 1 -2.94 -20.30 -5.80
CA MET A 1 -3.93 -19.21 -5.73
C MET A 1 -3.32 -18.03 -5.00
N ALA A 2 -3.36 -16.87 -5.62
CA ALA A 2 -2.80 -15.69 -5.00
C ALA A 2 -3.70 -15.22 -3.86
N ASP A 3 -3.10 -14.84 -2.75
CA ASP A 3 -3.84 -14.25 -1.64
C ASP A 3 -4.45 -12.93 -2.08
N GLN A 4 -5.68 -12.71 -1.71
CA GLN A 4 -6.31 -11.43 -1.96
C GLN A 4 -5.77 -10.38 -1.00
N LEU A 5 -5.58 -9.18 -1.52
CA LEU A 5 -5.10 -8.06 -0.72
C LEU A 5 -6.22 -7.56 0.20
N GLY A 6 -5.91 -7.44 1.47
CA GLY A 6 -6.81 -6.79 2.40
C GLY A 6 -6.83 -5.27 2.20
N ALA A 7 -7.82 -4.61 2.79
CA ALA A 7 -7.98 -3.17 2.63
C ALA A 7 -6.75 -2.38 3.10
N PHE A 8 -6.16 -2.78 4.23
CA PHE A 8 -4.99 -2.10 4.76
C PHE A 8 -3.77 -2.29 3.86
N GLU A 9 -3.59 -3.50 3.32
CA GLU A 9 -2.52 -3.77 2.36
C GLU A 9 -2.70 -2.89 1.12
N GLN A 10 -3.91 -2.76 0.63
CA GLN A 10 -4.20 -1.90 -0.51
C GLN A 10 -3.88 -0.44 -0.21
N ALA A 11 -4.22 0.03 1.00
CA ALA A 11 -3.92 1.40 1.40
C ALA A 11 -2.41 1.66 1.36
N VAL A 12 -1.61 0.72 1.87
CA VAL A 12 -0.15 0.84 1.87
C VAL A 12 0.38 0.85 0.43
N LEU A 13 -0.07 -0.09 -0.39
CA LEU A 13 0.39 -0.19 -1.78
C LEU A 13 0.00 1.03 -2.62
N LEU A 14 -1.22 1.51 -2.45
CA LEU A 14 -1.66 2.70 -3.18
C LEU A 14 -0.91 3.95 -2.70
N GLY A 15 -0.52 3.97 -1.44
CA GLY A 15 0.37 5.01 -0.93
C GLY A 15 1.71 5.01 -1.65
N ILE A 16 2.27 3.83 -1.89
CA ILE A 16 3.52 3.70 -2.66
C ILE A 16 3.32 4.24 -4.08
N VAL A 17 2.21 3.88 -4.72
CA VAL A 17 1.91 4.36 -6.07
C VAL A 17 1.84 5.88 -6.11
N ARG A 18 1.15 6.50 -5.14
CA ARG A 18 1.02 7.95 -5.09
C ARG A 18 2.34 8.66 -4.85
N LEU A 19 3.18 8.09 -4.00
CA LEU A 19 4.45 8.72 -3.63
C LEU A 19 5.54 8.56 -4.69
N GLY A 20 5.43 7.53 -5.52
CA GLY A 20 6.42 7.29 -6.57
C GLY A 20 7.82 7.15 -6.01
N GLU A 21 8.73 8.02 -6.43
CA GLU A 21 10.12 7.98 -5.99
C GLU A 21 10.31 8.35 -4.51
N ASN A 22 9.29 8.93 -3.89
CA ASN A 22 9.35 9.37 -2.49
C ASN A 22 8.70 8.39 -1.53
N ALA A 23 8.58 7.12 -1.92
CA ALA A 23 7.91 6.11 -1.13
C ALA A 23 8.83 5.49 -0.08
N TYR A 24 9.14 6.24 0.95
CA TYR A 24 9.87 5.73 2.10
C TYR A 24 8.92 5.57 3.30
N GLY A 25 9.34 4.79 4.29
CA GLY A 25 8.45 4.34 5.36
C GLY A 25 7.61 5.42 6.02
N ARG A 26 8.24 6.54 6.42
CA ARG A 26 7.52 7.64 7.08
C ARG A 26 6.52 8.31 6.14
N ALA A 27 6.88 8.49 4.88
CA ALA A 27 5.97 9.09 3.91
C ALA A 27 4.77 8.18 3.64
N ILE A 28 5.01 6.87 3.57
CA ILE A 28 3.95 5.89 3.40
C ILE A 28 2.99 5.93 4.59
N LEU A 29 3.53 5.97 5.81
CA LEU A 29 2.72 6.08 7.02
C LEU A 29 1.82 7.30 6.97
N LYS A 30 2.39 8.45 6.63
CA LYS A 30 1.63 9.70 6.56
C LYS A 30 0.54 9.62 5.49
N GLU A 31 0.86 9.05 4.34
CA GLU A 31 -0.10 8.90 3.25
C GLU A 31 -1.27 8.01 3.66
N VAL A 32 -0.98 6.89 4.34
CA VAL A 32 -2.03 5.97 4.81
C VAL A 32 -2.92 6.66 5.85
N GLN A 33 -2.32 7.37 6.81
CA GLN A 33 -3.08 8.09 7.82
C GLN A 33 -4.01 9.13 7.20
N THR A 34 -3.50 9.87 6.24
CA THR A 34 -4.28 10.90 5.55
C THR A 34 -5.45 10.29 4.78
N ARG A 35 -5.21 9.21 4.05
CA ARG A 35 -6.26 8.60 3.23
C ARG A 35 -7.32 7.90 4.06
N LEU A 36 -6.92 7.25 5.14
CA LEU A 36 -7.88 6.56 6.01
C LEU A 36 -8.51 7.48 7.05
N GLU A 37 -8.00 8.71 7.16
CA GLU A 37 -8.48 9.71 8.11
C GLU A 37 -8.51 9.17 9.54
N ARG A 38 -7.44 8.47 9.91
CA ARG A 38 -7.33 7.92 11.27
C ARG A 38 -5.86 7.72 11.61
N ASP A 39 -5.61 7.59 12.90
CA ASP A 39 -4.29 7.23 13.38
C ASP A 39 -3.98 5.79 13.02
N VAL A 40 -2.77 5.59 12.52
CA VAL A 40 -2.25 4.28 12.18
C VAL A 40 -0.87 4.16 12.81
N ALA A 41 -0.62 3.07 13.48
CA ALA A 41 0.66 2.85 14.12
C ALA A 41 1.75 2.61 13.07
N ALA A 42 2.91 3.21 13.29
CA ALA A 42 4.07 3.00 12.42
C ALA A 42 4.42 1.53 12.30
N GLY A 43 4.32 0.79 13.41
CA GLY A 43 4.59 -0.65 13.42
C GLY A 43 3.65 -1.45 12.52
N ALA A 44 2.40 -1.03 12.41
CA ALA A 44 1.44 -1.71 11.53
C ALA A 44 1.82 -1.55 10.07
N VAL A 45 2.24 -0.35 9.66
CA VAL A 45 2.70 -0.10 8.30
C VAL A 45 3.99 -0.89 8.04
N HIS A 46 4.92 -0.86 8.98
CA HIS A 46 6.19 -1.57 8.84
C HIS A 46 5.98 -3.08 8.69
N ALA A 47 5.15 -3.67 9.55
CA ALA A 47 4.86 -5.11 9.49
C ALA A 47 4.18 -5.48 8.17
N THR A 48 3.29 -4.62 7.67
CA THR A 48 2.63 -4.84 6.39
C THR A 48 3.63 -4.78 5.24
N LEU A 49 4.53 -3.79 5.25
CA LEU A 49 5.57 -3.67 4.22
C LEU A 49 6.49 -4.89 4.21
N GLU A 50 6.89 -5.38 5.40
CA GLU A 50 7.71 -6.58 5.47
C GLU A 50 7.00 -7.80 4.88
N ARG A 51 5.73 -7.97 5.21
CA ARG A 51 4.94 -9.08 4.70
C ARG A 51 4.77 -9.00 3.19
N LEU A 52 4.52 -7.80 2.66
CA LEU A 52 4.36 -7.60 1.22
C LEU A 52 5.68 -7.83 0.49
N GLU A 53 6.79 -7.46 1.10
CA GLU A 53 8.10 -7.71 0.51
C GLU A 53 8.40 -9.21 0.45
N LYS A 54 8.08 -9.95 1.50
CA LYS A 54 8.24 -11.40 1.53
C LYS A 54 7.40 -12.09 0.46
N LYS A 55 6.24 -11.56 0.16
CA LYS A 55 5.37 -12.08 -0.89
C LYS A 55 5.80 -11.67 -2.30
N GLY A 56 6.81 -10.83 -2.41
CA GLY A 56 7.27 -10.36 -3.72
C GLY A 56 6.39 -9.29 -4.36
N ILE A 57 5.53 -8.67 -3.57
CA ILE A 57 4.61 -7.62 -4.02
C ILE A 57 5.33 -6.27 -4.12
N VAL A 58 6.23 -6.01 -3.20
CA VAL A 58 7.08 -4.82 -3.21
C VAL A 58 8.54 -5.25 -3.09
N SER A 59 9.43 -4.37 -3.51
CA SER A 59 10.85 -4.48 -3.22
C SER A 59 11.28 -3.24 -2.45
N SER A 60 12.41 -3.33 -1.78
CA SER A 60 12.92 -2.19 -1.04
C SER A 60 14.42 -2.07 -1.17
N GLY A 61 14.93 -0.89 -0.91
CA GLY A 61 16.34 -0.61 -0.94
C GLY A 61 16.63 0.79 -0.46
N PHE A 62 17.89 1.10 -0.29
CA PHE A 62 18.28 2.45 0.10
C PHE A 62 18.42 3.30 -1.16
N GLY A 63 17.90 4.53 -1.09
CA GLY A 63 17.95 5.43 -2.21
C GLY A 63 19.38 5.83 -2.55
N PRO A 64 19.70 5.98 -3.85
CA PRO A 64 21.04 6.42 -4.25
C PRO A 64 21.33 7.80 -3.68
N GLY A 65 22.54 7.95 -3.16
CA GLY A 65 22.98 9.23 -2.62
C GLY A 65 22.31 9.65 -1.32
N THR A 66 21.51 8.76 -0.70
CA THR A 66 20.88 9.06 0.57
C THR A 66 21.94 9.12 1.66
N PRO A 67 22.16 10.28 2.30
CA PRO A 67 23.17 10.37 3.35
C PRO A 67 22.72 9.59 4.56
N VAL A 68 23.67 8.90 5.18
CA VAL A 68 23.44 8.24 6.44
C VAL A 68 23.58 9.29 7.54
N ARG A 69 22.46 9.63 8.18
CA ARG A 69 22.45 10.55 9.31
C ARG A 69 22.19 9.75 10.57
N ALA A 70 23.08 9.90 11.54
CA ALA A 70 22.98 9.18 12.81
C ALA A 70 22.82 7.68 12.61
N GLY A 71 23.52 7.12 11.62
CA GLY A 71 23.47 5.70 11.31
C GLY A 71 22.20 5.23 10.62
N ARG A 72 21.39 6.15 10.09
CA ARG A 72 20.11 5.79 9.44
C ARG A 72 20.10 6.23 8.00
N ALA A 73 19.83 5.28 7.11
CA ALA A 73 19.54 5.55 5.72
C ALA A 73 18.05 5.30 5.49
N ARG A 74 17.44 6.06 4.58
CA ARG A 74 16.03 5.86 4.24
C ARG A 74 15.88 4.65 3.35
N ARG A 75 14.93 3.79 3.71
CA ARG A 75 14.55 2.66 2.89
C ARG A 75 13.37 3.07 2.03
N PHE A 76 13.52 2.92 0.72
CA PHE A 76 12.48 3.24 -0.24
C PHE A 76 11.84 1.95 -0.73
N TYR A 77 10.57 2.02 -1.07
CA TYR A 77 9.78 0.88 -1.50
C TYR A 77 9.29 1.10 -2.92
N LEU A 78 9.23 0.01 -3.66
CA LEU A 78 8.82 0.02 -5.05
C LEU A 78 7.81 -1.09 -5.29
N LEU A 79 6.71 -0.75 -5.96
CA LEU A 79 5.71 -1.74 -6.34
C LEU A 79 6.27 -2.62 -7.45
N ARG A 80 6.18 -3.93 -7.25
CA ARG A 80 6.61 -4.88 -8.28
C ARG A 80 5.47 -5.16 -9.26
N PRO A 81 5.78 -5.74 -10.45
CA PRO A 81 4.71 -6.11 -11.40
C PRO A 81 3.63 -7.01 -10.79
N SER A 82 4.03 -7.93 -9.89
CA SER A 82 3.06 -8.75 -9.16
C SER A 82 2.14 -7.93 -8.27
N GLY A 83 2.66 -6.86 -7.68
CA GLY A 83 1.87 -5.94 -6.87
C GLY A 83 0.89 -5.15 -7.70
N LEU A 84 1.32 -4.70 -8.88
CA LEU A 84 0.44 -4.01 -9.81
C LEU A 84 -0.72 -4.92 -10.21
N ARG A 85 -0.42 -6.17 -10.56
CA ARG A 85 -1.47 -7.13 -10.92
C ARG A 85 -2.42 -7.38 -9.75
N ALA A 86 -1.88 -7.54 -8.55
CA ALA A 86 -2.68 -7.80 -7.35
C ALA A 86 -3.64 -6.64 -7.07
N LEU A 87 -3.18 -5.40 -7.21
CA LEU A 87 -4.04 -4.22 -7.01
C LEU A 87 -5.14 -4.16 -8.07
N ASN A 88 -4.79 -4.37 -9.33
CA ASN A 88 -5.77 -4.35 -10.41
C ASN A 88 -6.80 -5.45 -10.24
N ASP A 89 -6.37 -6.64 -9.84
CA ASP A 89 -7.28 -7.77 -9.62
C ASP A 89 -8.22 -7.48 -8.43
N ALA A 90 -7.70 -6.89 -7.38
CA ALA A 90 -8.51 -6.53 -6.21
C ALA A 90 -9.60 -5.52 -6.58
N ARG A 91 -9.25 -4.50 -7.38
CA ARG A 91 -10.21 -3.52 -7.82
C ARG A 91 -11.26 -4.15 -8.73
N ALA A 92 -10.83 -4.97 -9.66
CA ALA A 92 -11.75 -5.64 -10.60
C ALA A 92 -12.73 -6.56 -9.86
N ALA A 93 -12.25 -7.26 -8.82
CA ALA A 93 -13.12 -8.14 -8.02
C ALA A 93 -14.21 -7.33 -7.30
N ILE A 94 -13.86 -6.17 -6.74
CA ILE A 94 -14.84 -5.30 -6.12
C ILE A 94 -15.84 -4.77 -7.12
N ASP A 95 -15.37 -4.35 -8.29
CA ASP A 95 -16.25 -3.85 -9.34
C ASP A 95 -17.26 -4.91 -9.80
N ILE A 96 -16.83 -6.16 -9.89
CA ILE A 96 -17.72 -7.28 -10.24
C ILE A 96 -18.81 -7.45 -9.18
N LEU A 97 -18.44 -7.37 -7.91
CA LEU A 97 -19.40 -7.50 -6.81
C LEU A 97 -20.41 -6.37 -6.79
N TRP A 98 -20.01 -5.18 -7.16
CA TRP A 98 -20.88 -4.00 -7.18
C TRP A 98 -21.70 -3.88 -8.47
N HIS A 99 -21.39 -4.69 -9.46
CA HIS A 99 -22.05 -4.59 -10.76
C HIS A 99 -23.57 -4.62 -10.62
N GLY A 100 -24.24 -3.66 -11.23
CA GLY A 100 -25.69 -3.55 -11.16
C GLY A 100 -26.22 -2.85 -9.91
N LEU A 101 -25.35 -2.46 -8.99
CA LEU A 101 -25.75 -1.77 -7.77
C LEU A 101 -25.33 -0.31 -7.84
N GLU A 102 -26.10 0.56 -7.24
CA GLU A 102 -25.77 1.99 -7.15
C GLU A 102 -24.90 2.26 -5.95
N TRP A 103 -23.96 3.16 -6.10
CA TRP A 103 -23.16 3.64 -5.00
C TRP A 103 -23.50 5.10 -4.71
N PRO A 104 -23.69 5.51 -3.47
CA PRO A 104 -23.75 4.67 -2.28
C PRO A 104 -25.05 3.86 -2.23
N LEU A 105 -24.98 2.75 -1.53
CA LEU A 105 -26.18 1.94 -1.32
C LEU A 105 -27.19 2.72 -0.49
N ARG A 106 -28.43 2.71 -0.93
CA ARG A 106 -29.51 3.34 -0.19
C ARG A 106 -30.13 2.33 0.73
N GLY A 107 -30.28 2.69 1.99
CA GLY A 107 -30.93 1.83 2.96
C GLY A 107 -32.30 1.43 2.44
N HIS A 108 -32.45 0.17 2.20
CA HIS A 108 -33.67 -0.34 1.60
C HIS A 108 -34.13 -1.53 2.41
N VAL A 109 -35.30 -1.45 2.87
CA VAL A 109 -35.84 -2.48 3.73
C VAL A 109 -37.08 -3.10 3.12
#